data_b4902671e47a0e8375f73553aa59656a
#
_entry.id   b4902671e47a0e8375f73553aa59656a
#
_cell.length_a   1.000
_cell.length_b   1.000
_cell.length_c   1.000
_cell.angle_alpha   90.00
_cell.angle_beta   90.00
_cell.angle_gamma   90.00
#
_symmetry.space_group_name_H-M   'P 1'
#
loop_
_entity.id
_entity.type
_entity.pdbx_description
1 polymer ?
#
loop_
_entity_poly.entity_id
_entity_poly.type
_entity_poly.pdbx_seq_one_letter_code
_entity_poly.pdbx_strand_id
1 'polypeptide(L)'
;SEAVGHLTSKNDSNYMESLDVQAAIGQGNTVVTPIQLATYAATLANNGTRYRTHFVKAILDSNTGEVIRETQPEVMDIIEGTGNTFELVRQGMRQVPSTITNSKISSYPIAIACKTGTPQRSETYAPGKHYLNAIMVAYLPADDPQIAIGITIEYGGYGARTGDLVVDIANAYFAMQDGTLNEDGTIGKQETAADSTPADQTAPAQPETGTDTATDPAAGTTDAAQETAPAGQDALDN
;
A
#
# COMPACT_ATOMS: atom_id res chain seq x y z
N SER A 1 18.54 -3.39 -19.75
CA SER A 1 18.17 -4.77 -19.38
C SER A 1 17.69 -4.78 -17.94
N GLU A 2 16.61 -5.46 -17.67
CA GLU A 2 16.09 -5.66 -16.31
C GLU A 2 17.11 -6.46 -15.48
N ALA A 3 17.28 -6.10 -14.21
CA ALA A 3 18.10 -6.87 -13.30
C ALA A 3 17.47 -8.26 -13.07
N VAL A 4 18.28 -9.28 -13.04
CA VAL A 4 17.84 -10.65 -12.83
C VAL A 4 17.84 -10.96 -11.35
N GLY A 5 16.71 -11.44 -10.81
CA GLY A 5 16.65 -11.97 -9.46
C GLY A 5 17.37 -13.33 -9.36
N HIS A 6 17.62 -13.77 -8.14
CA HIS A 6 18.18 -15.10 -7.85
C HIS A 6 17.26 -15.84 -6.89
N LEU A 7 16.89 -17.06 -7.23
CA LEU A 7 16.21 -17.98 -6.32
C LEU A 7 17.20 -19.03 -5.83
N THR A 8 17.21 -19.29 -4.53
CA THR A 8 18.03 -20.35 -3.94
C THR A 8 17.76 -21.69 -4.64
N SER A 9 18.79 -22.34 -5.10
CA SER A 9 18.72 -23.60 -5.84
C SER A 9 19.73 -24.61 -5.31
N LYS A 10 19.37 -25.89 -5.35
CA LYS A 10 20.29 -27.01 -5.04
C LYS A 10 21.49 -27.08 -5.99
N ASN A 11 21.42 -26.39 -7.12
CA ASN A 11 22.53 -26.30 -8.09
C ASN A 11 23.49 -25.14 -7.78
N ASP A 12 23.23 -24.32 -6.77
CA ASP A 12 24.12 -23.24 -6.38
C ASP A 12 25.40 -23.83 -5.77
N SER A 13 26.56 -23.29 -6.13
CA SER A 13 27.88 -23.78 -5.69
C SER A 13 28.08 -23.71 -4.17
N ASN A 14 27.32 -22.85 -3.49
CA ASN A 14 27.33 -22.64 -2.04
C ASN A 14 26.05 -23.15 -1.36
N TYR A 15 25.29 -24.03 -2.03
CA TYR A 15 24.07 -24.58 -1.47
C TYR A 15 24.35 -25.39 -0.19
N MET A 16 23.48 -25.16 0.80
CA MET A 16 23.39 -25.93 2.04
C MET A 16 21.92 -26.16 2.37
N GLU A 17 21.56 -27.29 2.95
CA GLU A 17 20.15 -27.61 3.30
C GLU A 17 19.49 -26.55 4.21
N SER A 18 20.28 -25.86 5.03
CA SER A 18 19.79 -24.74 5.86
C SER A 18 19.24 -23.57 5.03
N LEU A 19 19.67 -23.41 3.77
CA LEU A 19 19.15 -22.39 2.85
C LEU A 19 17.71 -22.66 2.44
N ASP A 20 17.29 -23.92 2.34
CA ASP A 20 15.89 -24.27 2.06
C ASP A 20 14.97 -23.83 3.21
N VAL A 21 15.41 -24.02 4.46
CA VAL A 21 14.68 -23.57 5.64
C VAL A 21 14.59 -22.05 5.69
N GLN A 22 15.70 -21.36 5.37
CA GLN A 22 15.71 -19.89 5.29
C GLN A 22 14.81 -19.38 4.17
N ALA A 23 14.88 -19.99 2.98
CA ALA A 23 14.03 -19.61 1.85
C ALA A 23 12.54 -19.79 2.16
N ALA A 24 12.17 -20.83 2.94
CA ALA A 24 10.78 -21.09 3.34
C ALA A 24 10.16 -19.95 4.17
N ILE A 25 10.97 -19.16 4.86
CA ILE A 25 10.54 -17.97 5.62
C ILE A 25 10.87 -16.64 4.92
N GLY A 26 11.31 -16.70 3.64
CA GLY A 26 11.67 -15.52 2.86
C GLY A 26 13.01 -14.88 3.25
N GLN A 27 13.94 -15.68 3.78
CA GLN A 27 15.30 -15.27 4.14
C GLN A 27 16.33 -15.96 3.24
N GLY A 28 17.63 -15.73 3.49
CA GLY A 28 18.72 -16.39 2.78
C GLY A 28 19.10 -15.71 1.47
N ASN A 29 19.50 -16.49 0.47
CA ASN A 29 20.10 -16.01 -0.76
C ASN A 29 19.08 -15.68 -1.87
N THR A 30 17.79 -15.84 -1.60
CA THR A 30 16.73 -15.47 -2.56
C THR A 30 16.62 -13.95 -2.62
N VAL A 31 16.87 -13.37 -3.80
CA VAL A 31 16.78 -11.94 -4.08
C VAL A 31 15.91 -11.67 -5.29
N VAL A 32 15.07 -10.67 -5.20
CA VAL A 32 14.15 -10.29 -6.27
C VAL A 32 14.12 -8.76 -6.41
N THR A 33 13.82 -8.28 -7.60
CA THR A 33 13.67 -6.85 -7.85
C THR A 33 12.28 -6.35 -7.46
N PRO A 34 12.08 -5.05 -7.19
CA PRO A 34 10.76 -4.49 -6.91
C PRO A 34 9.74 -4.76 -8.04
N ILE A 35 10.15 -4.73 -9.31
CA ILE A 35 9.24 -5.05 -10.43
C ILE A 35 8.83 -6.53 -10.44
N GLN A 36 9.72 -7.43 -10.03
CA GLN A 36 9.38 -8.84 -9.86
C GLN A 36 8.38 -9.05 -8.72
N LEU A 37 8.50 -8.29 -7.61
CA LEU A 37 7.51 -8.30 -6.53
C LEU A 37 6.15 -7.78 -6.99
N ALA A 38 6.11 -6.70 -7.76
CA ALA A 38 4.87 -6.18 -8.34
C ALA A 38 4.25 -7.19 -9.31
N THR A 39 5.07 -7.82 -10.17
CA THR A 39 4.61 -8.87 -11.10
C THR A 39 4.06 -10.07 -10.34
N TYR A 40 4.69 -10.47 -9.23
CA TYR A 40 4.20 -11.55 -8.37
C TYR A 40 2.82 -11.20 -7.78
N ALA A 41 2.67 -9.97 -7.23
CA ALA A 41 1.38 -9.51 -6.72
C ALA A 41 0.30 -9.48 -7.82
N ALA A 42 0.62 -9.00 -9.02
CA ALA A 42 -0.26 -9.01 -10.18
C ALA A 42 -0.67 -10.44 -10.59
N THR A 43 0.26 -11.39 -10.56
CA THR A 43 0.00 -12.79 -10.90
C THR A 43 -0.97 -13.43 -9.90
N LEU A 44 -0.82 -13.14 -8.60
CA LEU A 44 -1.77 -13.59 -7.56
C LEU A 44 -3.16 -12.97 -7.77
N ALA A 45 -3.21 -11.68 -8.06
CA ALA A 45 -4.45 -10.96 -8.35
C ALA A 45 -5.18 -11.52 -9.59
N ASN A 46 -4.43 -11.92 -10.62
CA ASN A 46 -4.92 -12.47 -11.89
C ASN A 46 -5.13 -14.00 -11.89
N ASN A 47 -5.24 -14.64 -10.74
CA ASN A 47 -5.43 -16.11 -10.66
C ASN A 47 -4.35 -16.93 -11.36
N GLY A 48 -3.08 -16.50 -11.26
CA GLY A 48 -1.95 -17.22 -11.82
C GLY A 48 -1.51 -16.76 -13.20
N THR A 49 -2.23 -15.87 -13.89
CA THR A 49 -1.79 -15.34 -15.18
C THR A 49 -0.69 -14.30 -14.99
N ARG A 50 0.49 -14.58 -15.55
CA ARG A 50 1.66 -13.70 -15.50
C ARG A 50 1.87 -13.03 -16.85
N TYR A 51 1.92 -11.69 -16.84
CA TYR A 51 2.18 -10.86 -18.01
C TYR A 51 3.62 -10.39 -18.09
N ARG A 52 4.09 -10.14 -19.31
CA ARG A 52 5.38 -9.48 -19.55
C ARG A 52 5.29 -8.01 -19.12
N THR A 53 6.16 -7.59 -18.21
CA THR A 53 6.28 -6.20 -17.80
C THR A 53 6.92 -5.35 -18.91
N HIS A 54 6.42 -4.13 -19.08
CA HIS A 54 6.94 -3.13 -20.03
C HIS A 54 6.70 -1.72 -19.48
N PHE A 55 7.53 -0.76 -19.87
CA PHE A 55 7.41 0.65 -19.47
C PHE A 55 6.69 1.49 -20.51
N VAL A 56 6.75 1.09 -21.78
CA VAL A 56 6.15 1.85 -22.88
C VAL A 56 4.76 1.35 -23.14
N LYS A 57 3.75 2.13 -22.75
CA LYS A 57 2.34 1.83 -23.05
C LYS A 57 2.02 2.08 -24.51
N ALA A 58 2.41 3.25 -25.03
CA ALA A 58 2.13 3.64 -26.41
C ALA A 58 3.22 4.57 -26.96
N ILE A 59 3.34 4.61 -28.26
CA ILE A 59 4.12 5.60 -29.02
C ILE A 59 3.12 6.49 -29.76
N LEU A 60 3.22 7.80 -29.52
CA LEU A 60 2.33 8.80 -30.10
C LEU A 60 3.07 9.60 -31.18
N ASP A 61 2.35 10.09 -32.18
CA ASP A 61 2.84 11.12 -33.08
C ASP A 61 3.01 12.44 -32.31
N SER A 62 4.17 13.06 -32.42
CA SER A 62 4.51 14.26 -31.64
C SER A 62 3.72 15.51 -32.06
N ASN A 63 3.14 15.53 -33.26
CA ASN A 63 2.43 16.68 -33.80
C ASN A 63 0.90 16.54 -33.62
N THR A 64 0.38 15.31 -33.82
CA THR A 64 -1.07 15.04 -33.81
C THR A 64 -1.56 14.45 -32.49
N GLY A 65 -0.66 13.86 -31.69
CA GLY A 65 -1.03 13.10 -30.48
C GLY A 65 -1.65 11.73 -30.78
N GLU A 66 -1.76 11.34 -32.05
CA GLU A 66 -2.35 10.05 -32.44
C GLU A 66 -1.46 8.88 -32.04
N VAL A 67 -2.08 7.76 -31.66
CA VAL A 67 -1.36 6.53 -31.30
C VAL A 67 -0.79 5.88 -32.57
N ILE A 68 0.56 5.89 -32.70
CA ILE A 68 1.27 5.18 -33.76
C ILE A 68 1.33 3.68 -33.47
N ARG A 69 1.59 3.33 -32.20
CA ARG A 69 1.70 1.95 -31.76
C ARG A 69 1.38 1.84 -30.26
N GLU A 70 0.58 0.86 -29.91
CA GLU A 70 0.29 0.49 -28.51
C GLU A 70 0.94 -0.86 -28.18
N THR A 71 1.51 -0.97 -26.98
CA THR A 71 2.04 -2.24 -26.47
C THR A 71 0.88 -3.09 -25.99
N GLN A 72 0.70 -4.26 -26.60
CA GLN A 72 -0.34 -5.19 -26.19
C GLN A 72 0.12 -6.05 -25.02
N PRO A 73 -0.77 -6.43 -24.09
CA PRO A 73 -0.45 -7.38 -23.02
C PRO A 73 0.00 -8.72 -23.59
N GLU A 74 1.15 -9.21 -23.13
CA GLU A 74 1.70 -10.51 -23.52
C GLU A 74 1.68 -11.44 -22.32
N VAL A 75 0.92 -12.55 -22.40
CA VAL A 75 0.93 -13.60 -21.40
C VAL A 75 2.24 -14.37 -21.52
N MET A 76 3.03 -14.38 -20.43
CA MET A 76 4.29 -15.13 -20.38
C MET A 76 4.08 -16.55 -19.86
N ASP A 77 3.16 -16.70 -18.91
CA ASP A 77 2.96 -17.95 -18.21
C ASP A 77 1.60 -17.98 -17.51
N ILE A 78 1.07 -19.18 -17.31
CA ILE A 78 -0.16 -19.42 -16.53
C ILE A 78 0.21 -20.44 -15.46
N ILE A 79 0.26 -19.99 -14.21
CA ILE A 79 0.53 -20.80 -13.05
C ILE A 79 -0.78 -21.44 -12.61
N GLU A 80 -0.88 -22.76 -12.77
CA GLU A 80 -2.05 -23.51 -12.31
C GLU A 80 -1.98 -23.74 -10.80
N GLY A 81 -2.97 -23.25 -10.08
CA GLY A 81 -3.18 -23.57 -8.68
C GLY A 81 -3.98 -24.86 -8.51
N THR A 82 -3.70 -25.62 -7.46
CA THR A 82 -4.53 -26.79 -7.10
C THR A 82 -5.72 -26.33 -6.27
N GLY A 83 -6.93 -26.75 -6.67
CA GLY A 83 -8.17 -26.40 -5.96
C GLY A 83 -8.39 -24.89 -5.86
N ASN A 84 -8.59 -24.37 -4.65
CA ASN A 84 -8.85 -22.97 -4.36
C ASN A 84 -7.60 -22.19 -3.85
N THR A 85 -6.39 -22.62 -4.21
CA THR A 85 -5.14 -22.06 -3.68
C THR A 85 -5.04 -20.55 -3.84
N PHE A 86 -5.31 -20.02 -5.05
CA PHE A 86 -5.24 -18.57 -5.30
C PHE A 86 -6.27 -17.82 -4.46
N GLU A 87 -7.48 -18.36 -4.33
CA GLU A 87 -8.53 -17.75 -3.53
C GLU A 87 -8.15 -17.67 -2.04
N LEU A 88 -7.62 -18.74 -1.48
CA LEU A 88 -7.17 -18.77 -0.07
C LEU A 88 -6.03 -17.77 0.17
N VAL A 89 -5.05 -17.67 -0.76
CA VAL A 89 -3.97 -16.70 -0.66
C VAL A 89 -4.51 -15.28 -0.70
N ARG A 90 -5.41 -14.96 -1.63
CA ARG A 90 -6.03 -13.63 -1.73
C ARG A 90 -6.85 -13.28 -0.51
N GLN A 91 -7.64 -14.22 0.04
CA GLN A 91 -8.37 -14.02 1.29
C GLN A 91 -7.42 -13.71 2.45
N GLY A 92 -6.30 -14.46 2.56
CA GLY A 92 -5.28 -14.19 3.56
C GLY A 92 -4.64 -12.80 3.39
N MET A 93 -4.28 -12.42 2.16
CA MET A 93 -3.71 -11.10 1.87
C MET A 93 -4.68 -9.95 2.17
N ARG A 94 -5.98 -10.15 1.95
CA ARG A 94 -7.03 -9.17 2.27
C ARG A 94 -7.16 -8.88 3.78
N GLN A 95 -6.78 -9.83 4.63
CA GLN A 95 -6.85 -9.66 6.09
C GLN A 95 -5.64 -8.89 6.65
N VAL A 96 -4.51 -8.85 5.94
CA VAL A 96 -3.27 -8.24 6.44
C VAL A 96 -3.43 -6.76 6.80
N PRO A 97 -4.09 -5.88 5.99
CA PRO A 97 -4.22 -4.47 6.33
C PRO A 97 -4.78 -4.21 7.73
N SER A 98 -5.75 -4.99 8.18
CA SER A 98 -6.36 -4.84 9.52
C SER A 98 -5.39 -5.17 10.67
N THR A 99 -4.30 -5.87 10.39
CA THR A 99 -3.26 -6.21 11.37
C THR A 99 -2.17 -5.14 11.49
N ILE A 100 -2.13 -4.19 10.55
CA ILE A 100 -1.13 -3.11 10.54
C ILE A 100 -1.68 -1.93 11.32
N THR A 101 -1.21 -1.76 12.55
CA THR A 101 -1.61 -0.66 13.42
C THR A 101 -0.89 0.63 13.07
N ASN A 102 -1.52 1.77 13.37
CA ASN A 102 -0.97 3.12 13.16
C ASN A 102 -0.56 3.41 11.69
N SER A 103 -1.34 2.89 10.74
CA SER A 103 -1.13 3.12 9.31
C SER A 103 -2.47 3.39 8.62
N LYS A 104 -2.46 4.28 7.63
CA LYS A 104 -3.63 4.61 6.78
C LYS A 104 -4.21 3.39 6.05
N ILE A 105 -3.39 2.35 5.82
CA ILE A 105 -3.78 1.16 5.06
C ILE A 105 -4.93 0.40 5.74
N SER A 106 -5.00 0.40 7.08
CA SER A 106 -6.03 -0.30 7.84
C SER A 106 -7.42 0.32 7.73
N SER A 107 -7.48 1.61 7.40
CA SER A 107 -8.73 2.38 7.28
C SER A 107 -8.98 2.92 5.88
N TYR A 108 -8.21 2.47 4.89
CA TYR A 108 -8.37 2.92 3.52
C TYR A 108 -9.73 2.46 2.96
N PRO A 109 -10.50 3.38 2.29
CA PRO A 109 -11.87 3.07 1.87
C PRO A 109 -11.96 1.99 0.78
N ILE A 110 -10.91 1.81 -0.01
CA ILE A 110 -10.82 0.76 -1.03
C ILE A 110 -10.10 -0.43 -0.42
N ALA A 111 -10.70 -1.61 -0.49
CA ALA A 111 -10.11 -2.83 0.05
C ALA A 111 -8.75 -3.14 -0.59
N ILE A 112 -7.73 -3.29 0.25
CA ILE A 112 -6.35 -3.62 -0.16
C ILE A 112 -6.06 -5.07 0.23
N ALA A 113 -5.43 -5.81 -0.66
CA ALA A 113 -4.79 -7.08 -0.35
C ALA A 113 -3.28 -6.89 -0.35
N CYS A 114 -2.60 -7.25 0.74
CA CYS A 114 -1.16 -7.06 0.85
C CYS A 114 -0.46 -8.15 1.67
N LYS A 115 0.89 -8.16 1.61
CA LYS A 115 1.75 -8.96 2.47
C LYS A 115 3.02 -8.19 2.78
N THR A 116 3.35 -8.11 4.05
CA THR A 116 4.58 -7.48 4.54
C THR A 116 5.74 -8.46 4.50
N GLY A 117 6.95 -7.95 4.27
CA GLY A 117 8.21 -8.66 4.43
C GLY A 117 9.19 -7.83 5.26
N THR A 118 10.02 -8.51 6.07
CA THR A 118 11.02 -7.85 6.92
C THR A 118 12.29 -8.70 6.93
N PRO A 119 12.97 -8.84 5.78
CA PRO A 119 14.20 -9.61 5.71
C PRO A 119 15.31 -8.91 6.49
N GLN A 120 16.09 -9.73 7.22
CA GLN A 120 17.28 -9.29 7.92
C GLN A 120 18.45 -9.16 6.94
N ARG A 121 19.25 -8.13 7.11
CA ARG A 121 20.52 -7.97 6.40
C ARG A 121 21.63 -8.69 7.15
N SER A 122 22.72 -8.98 6.45
CA SER A 122 23.94 -9.54 7.08
C SER A 122 24.60 -8.52 8.00
N GLU A 123 24.46 -7.22 7.70
CA GLU A 123 25.05 -6.14 8.49
C GLU A 123 24.31 -5.96 9.82
N THR A 124 25.09 -5.75 10.88
CA THR A 124 24.58 -5.51 12.23
C THR A 124 24.90 -4.08 12.70
N TYR A 125 24.02 -3.48 13.50
CA TYR A 125 24.27 -2.19 14.16
C TYR A 125 24.57 -2.32 15.64
N ALA A 126 24.35 -3.51 16.22
CA ALA A 126 24.72 -3.89 17.59
C ALA A 126 24.84 -5.42 17.68
N PRO A 127 25.45 -5.99 18.70
CA PRO A 127 25.52 -7.44 18.89
C PRO A 127 24.13 -8.09 18.80
N GLY A 128 23.97 -9.04 17.85
CA GLY A 128 22.70 -9.75 17.58
C GLY A 128 21.58 -8.90 16.99
N LYS A 129 21.84 -7.63 16.63
CA LYS A 129 20.83 -6.73 16.05
C LYS A 129 21.17 -6.43 14.59
N HIS A 130 20.41 -6.99 13.68
CA HIS A 130 20.56 -6.78 12.25
C HIS A 130 19.76 -5.57 11.75
N TYR A 131 20.27 -4.93 10.70
CA TYR A 131 19.44 -4.03 9.90
C TYR A 131 18.36 -4.81 9.18
N LEU A 132 17.23 -4.17 8.95
CA LEU A 132 16.05 -4.76 8.33
C LEU A 132 15.69 -3.98 7.06
N ASN A 133 15.26 -4.69 6.04
CA ASN A 133 14.62 -4.08 4.87
C ASN A 133 13.10 -4.13 5.05
N ALA A 134 12.42 -3.02 4.72
CA ALA A 134 10.98 -2.98 4.69
C ALA A 134 10.49 -3.36 3.29
N ILE A 135 9.68 -4.41 3.21
CA ILE A 135 9.12 -4.90 1.95
C ILE A 135 7.60 -5.00 2.07
N MET A 136 6.89 -4.65 1.01
CA MET A 136 5.48 -4.95 0.86
C MET A 136 5.14 -5.24 -0.59
N VAL A 137 4.28 -6.23 -0.78
CA VAL A 137 3.54 -6.44 -2.02
C VAL A 137 2.08 -6.18 -1.75
N ALA A 138 1.41 -5.50 -2.67
CA ALA A 138 -0.01 -5.20 -2.55
C ALA A 138 -0.68 -5.18 -3.93
N TYR A 139 -1.99 -5.34 -3.93
CA TYR A 139 -2.84 -5.02 -5.07
C TYR A 139 -4.17 -4.46 -4.58
N LEU A 140 -4.78 -3.63 -5.39
CA LEU A 140 -6.07 -3.01 -5.09
C LEU A 140 -6.82 -2.60 -6.36
N PRO A 141 -8.18 -2.48 -6.30
CA PRO A 141 -9.05 -2.99 -5.25
C PRO A 141 -8.88 -4.50 -5.05
N ALA A 142 -9.07 -5.03 -3.83
CA ALA A 142 -8.85 -6.46 -3.56
C ALA A 142 -9.83 -7.38 -4.33
N ASP A 143 -11.02 -6.88 -4.67
CA ASP A 143 -12.06 -7.65 -5.35
C ASP A 143 -12.00 -7.51 -6.88
N ASP A 144 -11.55 -6.36 -7.39
CA ASP A 144 -11.37 -6.06 -8.82
C ASP A 144 -10.02 -5.36 -9.04
N PRO A 145 -8.91 -6.11 -9.04
CA PRO A 145 -7.56 -5.54 -9.04
C PRO A 145 -7.25 -4.71 -10.28
N GLN A 146 -6.84 -3.46 -10.07
CA GLN A 146 -6.45 -2.51 -11.13
C GLN A 146 -4.98 -2.14 -11.08
N ILE A 147 -4.35 -2.21 -9.89
CA ILE A 147 -2.94 -1.92 -9.70
C ILE A 147 -2.29 -2.94 -8.76
N ALA A 148 -1.08 -3.35 -9.10
CA ALA A 148 -0.21 -4.15 -8.23
C ALA A 148 1.05 -3.37 -7.89
N ILE A 149 1.47 -3.44 -6.62
CA ILE A 149 2.53 -2.62 -6.04
C ILE A 149 3.58 -3.53 -5.40
N GLY A 150 4.85 -3.28 -5.71
CA GLY A 150 6.00 -3.88 -5.03
C GLY A 150 6.89 -2.79 -4.45
N ILE A 151 7.07 -2.80 -3.13
CA ILE A 151 7.89 -1.81 -2.40
C ILE A 151 9.05 -2.52 -1.72
N THR A 152 10.24 -1.95 -1.88
CA THR A 152 11.44 -2.34 -1.14
C THR A 152 12.14 -1.07 -0.65
N ILE A 153 12.35 -0.96 0.66
CA ILE A 153 13.12 0.12 1.27
C ILE A 153 14.26 -0.52 2.05
N GLU A 154 15.48 -0.33 1.53
CA GLU A 154 16.68 -0.79 2.21
C GLU A 154 16.84 -0.03 3.54
N TYR A 155 17.22 -0.76 4.59
CA TYR A 155 17.32 -0.23 5.95
C TYR A 155 16.01 0.40 6.48
N GLY A 156 14.87 0.14 5.82
CA GLY A 156 13.55 0.71 6.15
C GLY A 156 12.92 0.19 7.43
N GLY A 157 13.51 -0.82 8.06
CA GLY A 157 12.98 -1.46 9.26
C GLY A 157 11.88 -2.46 8.94
N TYR A 158 10.76 -2.39 9.66
CA TYR A 158 9.66 -3.34 9.50
C TYR A 158 8.81 -3.03 8.27
N GLY A 159 8.46 -4.06 7.51
CA GLY A 159 7.63 -3.94 6.31
C GLY A 159 6.28 -3.28 6.52
N ALA A 160 5.68 -3.40 7.71
CA ALA A 160 4.44 -2.72 8.05
C ALA A 160 4.49 -1.17 7.90
N ARG A 161 5.68 -0.57 8.01
CA ARG A 161 5.88 0.88 7.84
C ARG A 161 5.62 1.38 6.41
N THR A 162 5.61 0.47 5.44
CA THR A 162 5.33 0.83 4.03
C THR A 162 3.84 0.93 3.71
N GLY A 163 2.95 0.67 4.69
CA GLY A 163 1.50 0.70 4.49
C GLY A 163 0.99 2.05 4.04
N ASP A 164 1.50 3.15 4.62
CA ASP A 164 1.11 4.51 4.23
C ASP A 164 1.55 4.83 2.79
N LEU A 165 2.72 4.33 2.38
CA LEU A 165 3.21 4.52 1.01
C LEU A 165 2.32 3.78 -0.02
N VAL A 166 1.79 2.60 0.33
CA VAL A 166 0.79 1.91 -0.52
C VAL A 166 -0.43 2.79 -0.73
N VAL A 167 -0.94 3.44 0.35
CA VAL A 167 -2.08 4.35 0.27
C VAL A 167 -1.77 5.58 -0.58
N ASP A 168 -0.59 6.17 -0.43
CA ASP A 168 -0.20 7.36 -1.20
C ASP A 168 -0.07 7.02 -2.70
N ILE A 169 0.49 5.87 -3.06
CA ILE A 169 0.54 5.36 -4.44
C ILE A 169 -0.88 5.11 -4.98
N ALA A 170 -1.76 4.49 -4.17
CA ALA A 170 -3.14 4.23 -4.55
C ALA A 170 -3.91 5.53 -4.83
N ASN A 171 -3.78 6.53 -3.96
CA ASN A 171 -4.40 7.84 -4.14
C ASN A 171 -3.93 8.50 -5.44
N ALA A 172 -2.62 8.50 -5.71
CA ALA A 172 -2.08 9.06 -6.95
C ALA A 172 -2.58 8.30 -8.20
N TYR A 173 -2.65 6.97 -8.13
CA TYR A 173 -3.14 6.14 -9.23
C TYR A 173 -4.60 6.45 -9.57
N PHE A 174 -5.49 6.48 -8.57
CA PHE A 174 -6.91 6.77 -8.81
C PHE A 174 -7.13 8.23 -9.21
N ALA A 175 -6.41 9.17 -8.61
CA ALA A 175 -6.46 10.58 -9.00
C ALA A 175 -6.01 10.80 -10.46
N MET A 176 -5.04 10.03 -10.94
CA MET A 176 -4.64 10.05 -12.35
C MET A 176 -5.75 9.49 -13.26
N GLN A 177 -6.44 8.43 -12.84
CA GLN A 177 -7.56 7.85 -13.57
C GLN A 177 -8.75 8.81 -13.66
N ASP A 178 -9.05 9.49 -12.55
CA ASP A 178 -10.16 10.44 -12.43
C ASP A 178 -9.83 11.83 -13.00
N GLY A 179 -8.60 12.05 -13.47
CA GLY A 179 -8.14 13.33 -14.00
C GLY A 179 -7.99 14.43 -12.94
N THR A 180 -7.90 14.06 -11.66
CA THR A 180 -7.73 14.99 -10.53
C THR A 180 -6.28 15.14 -10.08
N LEU A 181 -5.35 14.40 -10.65
CA LEU A 181 -3.92 14.54 -10.40
C LEU A 181 -3.37 15.73 -11.19
N ASN A 182 -2.85 16.73 -10.48
CA ASN A 182 -2.23 17.91 -11.07
C ASN A 182 -0.80 17.62 -11.56
N GLU A 183 -0.25 18.48 -12.44
CA GLU A 183 1.11 18.35 -12.98
C GLU A 183 2.19 18.45 -11.87
N ASP A 184 1.92 19.15 -10.77
CA ASP A 184 2.81 19.27 -9.61
C ASP A 184 2.73 18.07 -8.65
N GLY A 185 1.91 17.06 -8.99
CA GLY A 185 1.71 15.85 -8.20
C GLY A 185 0.70 16.02 -7.04
N THR A 186 0.04 17.17 -6.91
CA THR A 186 -1.05 17.34 -5.94
C THR A 186 -2.36 16.76 -6.46
N ILE A 187 -3.22 16.30 -5.54
CA ILE A 187 -4.54 15.79 -5.91
C ILE A 187 -5.57 16.92 -5.73
N GLY A 188 -6.18 17.34 -6.83
CA GLY A 188 -7.25 18.32 -6.84
C GLY A 188 -8.55 17.75 -6.27
N LYS A 189 -9.47 18.64 -5.85
CA LYS A 189 -10.84 18.22 -5.56
C LYS A 189 -11.55 17.98 -6.88
N GLN A 190 -12.23 16.83 -7.00
CA GLN A 190 -13.17 16.61 -8.09
C GLN A 190 -14.28 17.67 -7.96
N GLU A 191 -14.40 18.60 -8.89
CA GLU A 191 -15.58 19.45 -9.00
C GLU A 191 -16.74 18.54 -9.40
N THR A 192 -17.54 18.14 -8.43
CA THR A 192 -18.84 17.53 -8.72
C THR A 192 -19.63 18.57 -9.48
N ALA A 193 -20.02 18.27 -10.72
CA ALA A 193 -20.87 19.09 -11.57
C ALA A 193 -22.29 19.14 -10.99
N ALA A 194 -22.46 19.82 -9.84
CA ALA A 194 -23.71 20.09 -9.15
C ALA A 194 -23.55 21.31 -8.23
N ASP A 195 -23.10 22.44 -8.76
CA ASP A 195 -23.44 23.75 -8.18
C ASP A 195 -23.24 24.86 -9.23
N SER A 196 -24.04 24.79 -10.29
CA SER A 196 -24.33 25.96 -11.14
C SER A 196 -25.77 26.37 -10.95
N THR A 197 -26.05 26.93 -9.78
CA THR A 197 -27.24 27.75 -9.60
C THR A 197 -26.89 29.18 -10.03
N PRO A 198 -27.60 29.77 -10.99
CA PRO A 198 -27.33 31.15 -11.37
C PRO A 198 -27.67 32.12 -10.22
N ALA A 199 -26.68 32.95 -9.88
CA ALA A 199 -26.91 34.06 -8.96
C ALA A 199 -28.01 34.98 -9.51
N ASP A 200 -29.16 34.98 -8.87
CA ASP A 200 -30.18 36.02 -9.05
C ASP A 200 -29.77 37.28 -8.26
N GLN A 201 -29.49 38.32 -9.02
CA GLN A 201 -29.26 39.68 -8.49
C GLN A 201 -30.59 40.28 -8.09
N THR A 202 -30.77 40.53 -6.78
CA THR A 202 -31.53 41.71 -6.35
C THR A 202 -31.27 41.96 -4.85
N ALA A 203 -30.54 43.02 -4.54
CA ALA A 203 -30.71 43.78 -3.28
C ALA A 203 -31.83 44.81 -3.45
N PRO A 204 -32.56 45.34 -2.39
CA PRO A 204 -31.92 46.28 -1.49
C PRO A 204 -32.40 46.33 -0.01
N ALA A 205 -31.52 46.91 0.82
CA ALA A 205 -31.77 47.82 1.96
C ALA A 205 -32.53 47.40 3.24
N GLN A 206 -31.78 47.47 4.31
CA GLN A 206 -31.99 47.72 5.74
C GLN A 206 -33.26 48.47 6.20
N PRO A 207 -33.68 48.51 7.52
CA PRO A 207 -32.81 48.88 8.65
C PRO A 207 -33.03 48.15 10.00
N GLU A 208 -32.13 48.45 10.92
CA GLU A 208 -31.97 48.18 12.32
C GLU A 208 -33.17 48.27 13.26
N THR A 209 -33.13 47.51 14.35
CA THR A 209 -33.32 47.84 15.78
C THR A 209 -33.13 46.59 16.64
N GLY A 210 -32.37 46.50 17.54
CA GLY A 210 -31.96 46.70 18.89
C GLY A 210 -32.85 46.00 19.91
N THR A 211 -32.27 45.19 20.77
CA THR A 211 -32.23 45.30 22.24
C THR A 211 -31.75 44.03 22.92
N ASP A 212 -30.81 44.25 23.82
CA ASP A 212 -30.32 43.52 24.99
C ASP A 212 -31.24 42.47 25.65
N THR A 213 -30.62 41.38 26.14
CA THR A 213 -30.46 41.15 27.59
C THR A 213 -29.67 39.87 27.88
N ALA A 214 -28.72 40.06 28.78
CA ALA A 214 -27.89 39.04 29.42
C ALA A 214 -28.69 38.10 30.36
N THR A 215 -28.16 36.91 30.55
CA THR A 215 -27.97 36.32 31.91
C THR A 215 -27.22 34.96 31.80
N ASP A 216 -26.01 34.93 32.34
CA ASP A 216 -25.39 33.77 32.98
C ASP A 216 -25.91 33.76 34.43
N PRO A 217 -25.94 32.67 35.22
CA PRO A 217 -24.76 31.97 35.68
C PRO A 217 -24.88 30.49 36.15
N ALA A 218 -23.69 29.92 36.39
CA ALA A 218 -23.33 29.06 37.51
C ALA A 218 -23.49 27.50 37.41
N ALA A 219 -22.42 26.81 37.30
CA ALA A 219 -21.67 26.12 38.37
C ALA A 219 -22.23 24.75 38.83
N GLY A 220 -21.41 23.73 38.78
CA GLY A 220 -21.64 22.43 39.40
C GLY A 220 -20.44 21.52 39.20
N THR A 221 -19.49 21.63 40.08
CA THR A 221 -18.36 20.74 40.40
C THR A 221 -18.83 19.35 40.87
N THR A 222 -17.99 18.31 40.58
CA THR A 222 -17.49 17.22 41.45
C THR A 222 -16.96 16.11 40.55
N ASP A 223 -15.74 15.76 40.61
CA ASP A 223 -14.83 15.12 41.57
C ASP A 223 -14.60 13.63 41.23
N ALA A 224 -13.34 13.35 41.02
CA ALA A 224 -12.48 12.20 41.28
C ALA A 224 -12.98 10.75 41.16
N ALA A 225 -12.22 9.96 40.41
CA ALA A 225 -11.59 8.75 40.97
C ALA A 225 -10.43 8.26 40.08
N GLN A 226 -9.26 8.35 40.63
CA GLN A 226 -8.04 7.60 40.31
C GLN A 226 -8.28 6.11 40.60
N GLU A 227 -7.86 5.23 39.70
CA GLU A 227 -7.48 3.90 40.12
C GLU A 227 -6.26 3.40 39.36
N THR A 228 -5.34 2.93 40.13
CA THR A 228 -3.94 2.60 39.92
C THR A 228 -3.76 1.24 39.26
N ALA A 229 -2.67 1.14 38.47
CA ALA A 229 -2.08 -0.11 38.00
C ALA A 229 -1.63 -1.04 39.14
N PRO A 230 -1.39 -2.32 38.85
CA PRO A 230 -0.17 -2.89 39.37
C PRO A 230 0.74 -3.52 38.31
N ALA A 231 2.01 -3.28 38.54
CA ALA A 231 3.12 -3.98 37.96
C ALA A 231 3.14 -5.45 38.41
N GLY A 232 3.54 -6.35 37.51
CA GLY A 232 3.89 -7.73 37.80
C GLY A 232 5.06 -8.12 36.92
N GLN A 233 6.26 -8.03 37.53
CA GLN A 233 7.44 -8.78 37.12
C GLN A 233 7.15 -10.27 37.32
N ASP A 234 7.61 -11.13 36.41
CA ASP A 234 8.48 -12.23 36.80
C ASP A 234 9.19 -12.85 35.61
N ALA A 235 10.47 -13.01 35.84
CA ALA A 235 11.44 -13.76 35.07
C ALA A 235 11.12 -15.27 35.12
N LEU A 236 11.53 -15.99 34.07
CA LEU A 236 12.05 -17.35 34.22
C LEU A 236 13.04 -17.63 33.05
N ASP A 237 14.30 -17.82 33.51
CA ASP A 237 15.37 -18.54 32.86
C ASP A 237 14.94 -19.97 32.42
N ASN A 238 15.29 -20.33 31.19
CA ASN A 238 16.06 -21.54 30.79
C ASN A 238 16.31 -21.53 29.28
#